data_34b6ba9a8f798a2a40c88971895b81a8
#
_entry.id   34b6ba9a8f798a2a40c88971895b81a8
#
_cell.length_a   1.000
_cell.length_b   1.000
_cell.length_c   1.000
_cell.angle_alpha   90.00
_cell.angle_beta   90.00
_cell.angle_gamma   90.00
#
_symmetry.space_group_name_H-M   'P 1'
#
loop_
_entity.id
_entity.type
_entity.pdbx_description
1 polymer ?
#
loop_
_entity_poly.entity_id
_entity_poly.type
_entity_poly.pdbx_seq_one_letter_code
_entity_poly.pdbx_strand_id
1 'polypeptide(L)'
;MKLPLYKIAAVVFVILLLASMIEVGIAMERGKQEGRELQGWQLKWVNAAIGEGVYPPRTESGWIDVSPSDDLPEVSGVMTGVWFRTSLPPLGSNSAALLNKVYGSDIRAYVDDTLVYDSNGRGSRGGGKLLIPLTAPQVGKELYIYSGGTGSRLGLEGEIKVGSYAKLLNVYLKENLLDLMIGGSLIFMAVVLGVCSVFLKRELFVNGILLMLIMLSSGVLMIYYSPYLEIVMENKSRWLELLFDAALFTLLPAFTYFFEKLFGSGLFKAVARLRKLQIGYSLFCVGLSVLNIALSYRLDVLYRIFTVDVVGILMIIQFLLLLGLAIRYSLRGNVEAIIFTTGFALFALASLSELSLYYMSGEKYQLYWWKWGIVGFLVSLIVIVGRRFARNHEQVVEYSKELEKFNNDLQRSEKMEIISELAASVAHEVRNPLQVTRGFLQIIGGAQGSKEREYLQLAISELDRASHIINDFLTFAKPAMDKVECLDVGEELRHVAGILLPLAQLQGSRIEIHTETGLYVKFNSSKFKQALINIIKNGIEALQDNGLVTITAQKSGAYVIISVRDTGEGMTASEIARLGEPYYSNKTKGTGLGLMVTFRLIEAMKGTIEFQSTKGKGTEARVKLPAVKP
;
A
#
# COMPACT_ATOMS: atom_id res chain seq x y z
N MET A 1 14.07 -9.27 -13.13
CA MET A 1 13.66 -8.29 -12.10
C MET A 1 12.86 -7.18 -12.79
N LYS A 2 11.51 -7.31 -12.90
CA LYS A 2 10.66 -6.27 -13.53
C LYS A 2 10.47 -5.18 -12.48
N LEU A 3 10.96 -3.97 -12.75
CA LEU A 3 10.63 -2.82 -11.92
C LEU A 3 9.11 -2.71 -11.83
N PRO A 4 8.52 -2.61 -10.64
CA PRO A 4 7.07 -2.49 -10.52
C PRO A 4 6.59 -1.20 -11.20
N LEU A 5 5.47 -1.29 -11.90
CA LEU A 5 4.90 -0.24 -12.77
C LEU A 5 4.80 1.13 -12.08
N TYR A 6 4.55 1.16 -10.77
CA TYR A 6 4.46 2.39 -9.98
C TYR A 6 5.82 3.12 -9.84
N LYS A 7 6.96 2.38 -9.82
CA LYS A 7 8.30 3.00 -9.81
C LYS A 7 8.60 3.66 -11.15
N ILE A 8 8.19 3.03 -12.25
CA ILE A 8 8.33 3.60 -13.60
C ILE A 8 7.44 4.84 -13.71
N ALA A 9 6.19 4.79 -13.26
CA ALA A 9 5.27 5.93 -13.26
C ALA A 9 5.81 7.11 -12.42
N ALA A 10 6.38 6.84 -11.24
CA ALA A 10 7.00 7.86 -10.40
C ALA A 10 8.21 8.51 -11.07
N VAL A 11 9.08 7.73 -11.71
CA VAL A 11 10.24 8.25 -12.45
C VAL A 11 9.81 9.07 -13.66
N VAL A 12 8.84 8.60 -14.44
CA VAL A 12 8.28 9.34 -15.59
C VAL A 12 7.64 10.64 -15.13
N PHE A 13 6.89 10.62 -14.01
CA PHE A 13 6.29 11.84 -13.45
C PHE A 13 7.36 12.85 -13.02
N VAL A 14 8.43 12.42 -12.35
CA VAL A 14 9.56 13.30 -11.96
C VAL A 14 10.28 13.87 -13.17
N ILE A 15 10.49 13.07 -14.23
CA ILE A 15 11.11 13.53 -15.48
C ILE A 15 10.24 14.56 -16.19
N LEU A 16 8.92 14.33 -16.30
CA LEU A 16 7.99 15.29 -16.88
C LEU A 16 7.93 16.59 -16.09
N LEU A 17 7.98 16.49 -14.77
CA LEU A 17 8.02 17.62 -13.85
C LEU A 17 9.30 18.44 -14.01
N LEU A 18 10.46 17.79 -14.12
CA LEU A 18 11.74 18.45 -14.37
C LEU A 18 11.79 19.08 -15.78
N ALA A 19 11.25 18.41 -16.80
CA ALA A 19 11.17 18.95 -18.15
C ALA A 19 10.29 20.21 -18.21
N SER A 20 9.15 20.21 -17.53
CA SER A 20 8.28 21.40 -17.43
C SER A 20 8.95 22.56 -16.68
N MET A 21 9.77 22.27 -15.64
CA MET A 21 10.56 23.30 -14.94
C MET A 21 11.58 23.97 -15.87
N ILE A 22 12.25 23.20 -16.71
CA ILE A 22 13.25 23.71 -17.66
C ILE A 22 12.57 24.58 -18.73
N GLU A 23 11.43 24.14 -19.28
CA GLU A 23 10.68 24.92 -20.28
C GLU A 23 10.16 26.24 -19.70
N VAL A 24 9.65 26.23 -18.46
CA VAL A 24 9.20 27.45 -17.78
C VAL A 24 10.38 28.39 -17.50
N GLY A 25 11.53 27.88 -17.09
CA GLY A 25 12.74 28.69 -16.90
C GLY A 25 13.20 29.39 -18.18
N ILE A 26 13.23 28.67 -19.31
CA ILE A 26 13.57 29.20 -20.62
C ILE A 26 12.52 30.25 -21.11
N ALA A 27 11.23 29.98 -20.83
CA ALA A 27 10.15 30.90 -21.16
C ALA A 27 10.20 32.21 -20.36
N MET A 28 10.59 32.15 -19.08
CA MET A 28 10.79 33.33 -18.24
C MET A 28 11.94 34.21 -18.74
N GLU A 29 13.05 33.62 -19.18
CA GLU A 29 14.19 34.36 -19.73
C GLU A 29 13.86 35.08 -21.04
N ARG A 30 13.09 34.45 -21.94
CA ARG A 30 12.63 35.05 -23.20
C ARG A 30 11.59 36.14 -23.00
N GLY A 31 10.77 36.07 -21.94
CA GLY A 31 9.72 37.07 -21.63
C GLY A 31 10.29 38.44 -21.22
N LYS A 32 11.54 38.48 -20.72
CA LYS A 32 12.17 39.75 -20.29
C LYS A 32 12.45 40.74 -21.44
N GLN A 33 12.38 40.32 -22.69
CA GLN A 33 12.74 41.16 -23.86
C GLN A 33 11.54 41.74 -24.63
N GLU A 34 10.28 41.46 -24.25
CA GLU A 34 9.11 41.89 -24.99
C GLU A 34 8.41 43.09 -24.31
N GLY A 35 8.26 44.20 -25.07
CA GLY A 35 7.63 45.44 -24.63
C GLY A 35 8.63 46.58 -24.43
N ARG A 36 8.15 47.84 -24.54
CA ARG A 36 8.95 49.05 -24.27
C ARG A 36 8.78 49.41 -22.80
N GLU A 37 9.88 49.42 -22.08
CA GLU A 37 9.90 49.84 -20.68
C GLU A 37 9.81 51.36 -20.57
N LEU A 38 8.92 51.85 -19.68
CA LEU A 38 8.85 53.26 -19.34
C LEU A 38 9.90 53.55 -18.27
N GLN A 39 10.72 54.56 -18.49
CA GLN A 39 11.88 54.86 -17.67
C GLN A 39 11.59 55.72 -16.42
N GLY A 40 10.34 56.15 -16.23
CA GLY A 40 9.93 56.90 -15.06
C GLY A 40 8.47 57.27 -15.07
N TRP A 41 7.98 57.62 -13.95
CA TRP A 41 6.63 58.14 -13.72
C TRP A 41 6.63 59.11 -12.58
N GLN A 42 5.54 59.89 -12.49
CA GLN A 42 5.34 60.86 -11.38
C GLN A 42 4.33 60.32 -10.40
N LEU A 43 4.55 60.61 -9.12
CA LEU A 43 3.74 60.16 -8.00
C LEU A 43 3.15 61.35 -7.25
N LYS A 44 1.89 61.25 -6.81
CA LYS A 44 1.23 62.24 -5.98
C LYS A 44 0.39 61.57 -4.89
N TRP A 45 0.69 61.86 -3.62
CA TRP A 45 -0.11 61.39 -2.50
C TRP A 45 -1.44 62.12 -2.37
N VAL A 46 -2.49 61.39 -2.00
CA VAL A 46 -3.84 61.93 -1.87
C VAL A 46 -4.45 61.47 -0.53
N ASN A 47 -5.03 62.40 0.15
CA ASN A 47 -5.82 62.17 1.35
C ASN A 47 -7.30 62.18 0.97
N ALA A 48 -7.76 61.19 0.21
CA ALA A 48 -9.13 61.08 -0.24
C ALA A 48 -9.84 59.96 0.51
N ALA A 49 -10.99 60.22 1.08
CA ALA A 49 -11.87 59.18 1.59
C ALA A 49 -12.23 58.22 0.43
N ILE A 50 -12.12 56.90 0.67
CA ILE A 50 -12.52 55.88 -0.29
C ILE A 50 -14.01 56.08 -0.63
N GLY A 51 -14.29 56.61 -1.83
CA GLY A 51 -15.66 56.93 -2.26
C GLY A 51 -15.77 56.97 -3.79
N GLU A 52 -16.98 56.84 -4.30
CA GLU A 52 -17.31 57.02 -5.70
C GLU A 52 -16.89 58.43 -6.18
N GLY A 53 -16.03 58.52 -7.22
CA GLY A 53 -15.69 59.79 -7.85
C GLY A 53 -14.24 60.27 -7.71
N VAL A 54 -13.28 59.37 -7.51
CA VAL A 54 -11.84 59.71 -7.56
C VAL A 54 -11.40 59.92 -9.00
N TYR A 55 -11.25 61.19 -9.41
CA TYR A 55 -10.78 61.55 -10.76
C TYR A 55 -9.30 61.95 -10.76
N PRO A 56 -8.61 61.83 -11.90
CA PRO A 56 -7.21 62.25 -12.03
C PRO A 56 -7.04 63.72 -11.62
N PRO A 57 -6.01 64.06 -10.79
CA PRO A 57 -5.78 65.41 -10.36
C PRO A 57 -5.30 66.29 -11.51
N ARG A 58 -6.03 67.34 -11.83
CA ARG A 58 -5.71 68.27 -12.93
C ARG A 58 -4.65 69.32 -12.56
N THR A 59 -4.20 69.37 -11.29
CA THR A 59 -3.21 70.36 -10.83
C THR A 59 -1.79 69.86 -11.14
N GLU A 60 -0.98 70.70 -11.78
CA GLU A 60 0.42 70.41 -12.10
C GLU A 60 1.37 70.40 -10.91
N SER A 61 0.96 70.96 -9.77
CA SER A 61 1.80 71.04 -8.56
C SER A 61 1.71 69.80 -7.66
N GLY A 62 2.85 69.41 -7.07
CA GLY A 62 2.91 68.34 -6.04
C GLY A 62 3.17 66.92 -6.59
N TRP A 63 3.58 66.79 -7.85
CA TRP A 63 4.06 65.53 -8.40
C TRP A 63 5.55 65.35 -8.10
N ILE A 64 5.94 64.12 -7.77
CA ILE A 64 7.32 63.71 -7.46
C ILE A 64 7.75 62.73 -8.52
N ASP A 65 8.91 62.97 -9.13
CA ASP A 65 9.48 62.02 -10.12
C ASP A 65 10.01 60.78 -9.42
N VAL A 66 9.68 59.60 -9.97
CA VAL A 66 10.06 58.28 -9.45
C VAL A 66 10.58 57.42 -10.59
N SER A 67 11.67 56.73 -10.34
CA SER A 67 12.25 55.76 -11.27
C SER A 67 11.92 54.32 -10.87
N PRO A 68 11.95 53.37 -11.81
CA PRO A 68 11.68 51.94 -11.53
C PRO A 68 12.59 51.33 -10.44
N SER A 69 13.77 51.90 -10.23
CA SER A 69 14.76 51.48 -9.23
C SER A 69 14.55 52.09 -7.85
N ASP A 70 13.69 53.09 -7.73
CA ASP A 70 13.48 53.81 -6.48
C ASP A 70 12.51 53.04 -5.58
N ASP A 71 12.81 53.01 -4.29
CA ASP A 71 11.85 52.53 -3.30
C ASP A 71 10.66 53.51 -3.20
N LEU A 72 9.44 52.95 -3.09
CA LEU A 72 8.29 53.80 -2.85
C LEU A 72 8.53 54.63 -1.58
N PRO A 73 8.30 55.95 -1.63
CA PRO A 73 8.41 56.79 -0.46
C PRO A 73 7.45 56.28 0.62
N GLU A 74 7.92 56.24 1.87
CA GLU A 74 7.10 55.81 3.00
C GLU A 74 5.89 56.73 3.14
N VAL A 75 4.72 56.11 3.44
CA VAL A 75 3.48 56.81 3.65
C VAL A 75 3.61 57.72 4.90
N SER A 76 3.83 58.99 4.73
CA SER A 76 3.89 59.92 5.82
C SER A 76 2.49 60.42 6.17
N GLY A 77 1.93 59.97 7.30
CA GLY A 77 0.62 60.40 7.79
C GLY A 77 -0.55 59.53 7.35
N VAL A 78 -1.77 60.02 7.49
CA VAL A 78 -3.01 59.31 7.16
C VAL A 78 -3.32 59.43 5.65
N MET A 79 -2.38 59.01 4.81
CA MET A 79 -2.61 59.00 3.37
C MET A 79 -3.39 57.72 2.99
N THR A 80 -4.50 57.87 2.28
CA THR A 80 -5.39 56.76 1.90
C THR A 80 -5.24 56.33 0.44
N GLY A 81 -4.45 57.06 -0.37
CA GLY A 81 -4.22 56.75 -1.77
C GLY A 81 -3.05 57.46 -2.40
N VAL A 82 -2.64 56.98 -3.54
CA VAL A 82 -1.56 57.53 -4.36
C VAL A 82 -1.94 57.48 -5.84
N TRP A 83 -1.65 58.57 -6.55
CA TRP A 83 -1.75 58.66 -7.98
C TRP A 83 -0.38 58.51 -8.63
N PHE A 84 -0.32 57.80 -9.75
CA PHE A 84 0.83 57.70 -10.65
C PHE A 84 0.45 58.30 -11.99
N ARG A 85 1.35 59.05 -12.62
CA ARG A 85 1.19 59.63 -13.93
C ARG A 85 2.38 59.29 -14.80
N THR A 86 2.12 58.84 -16.04
CA THR A 86 3.17 58.58 -17.03
C THR A 86 2.63 58.89 -18.42
N SER A 87 3.49 59.40 -19.33
CA SER A 87 3.13 59.61 -20.72
C SER A 87 3.21 58.33 -21.53
N LEU A 88 2.17 58.02 -22.28
CA LEU A 88 2.13 56.86 -23.16
C LEU A 88 2.89 57.13 -24.47
N PRO A 89 3.79 56.22 -24.86
CA PRO A 89 4.46 56.28 -26.17
C PRO A 89 3.45 56.06 -27.31
N PRO A 90 3.82 56.34 -28.58
CA PRO A 90 2.99 55.99 -29.75
C PRO A 90 2.58 54.51 -29.70
N LEU A 91 1.28 54.26 -29.64
CA LEU A 91 0.69 52.95 -29.51
C LEU A 91 -0.04 52.51 -30.78
N GLY A 92 0.03 51.23 -31.12
CA GLY A 92 -0.78 50.63 -32.20
C GLY A 92 -2.22 50.37 -31.75
N SER A 93 -3.06 49.96 -32.67
CA SER A 93 -4.51 49.75 -32.49
C SER A 93 -4.89 48.61 -31.53
N ASN A 94 -4.00 47.93 -30.88
CA ASN A 94 -4.28 46.87 -29.91
C ASN A 94 -3.09 46.75 -28.95
N SER A 95 -3.03 47.67 -27.99
CA SER A 95 -1.91 47.82 -27.07
C SER A 95 -2.35 47.57 -25.62
N ALA A 96 -1.41 47.37 -24.72
CA ALA A 96 -1.63 47.25 -23.29
C ALA A 96 -0.46 47.84 -22.50
N ALA A 97 -0.73 48.15 -21.25
CA ALA A 97 0.28 48.39 -20.25
C ALA A 97 0.31 47.24 -19.25
N LEU A 98 1.48 46.63 -19.05
CA LEU A 98 1.73 45.61 -18.03
C LEU A 98 2.48 46.31 -16.88
N LEU A 99 1.84 46.37 -15.73
CA LEU A 99 2.39 46.92 -14.50
C LEU A 99 2.88 45.80 -13.60
N ASN A 100 4.10 45.90 -13.12
CA ASN A 100 4.67 44.95 -12.17
C ASN A 100 4.50 45.50 -10.76
N LYS A 101 4.03 44.65 -9.82
CA LYS A 101 3.92 44.96 -8.38
C LYS A 101 3.11 46.21 -8.03
N VAL A 102 1.82 46.16 -8.31
CA VAL A 102 0.86 47.20 -7.89
C VAL A 102 0.29 46.82 -6.53
N TYR A 103 0.42 47.73 -5.56
CA TYR A 103 -0.07 47.55 -4.18
C TYR A 103 -1.29 48.44 -3.97
N GLY A 104 -2.37 47.91 -3.46
CA GLY A 104 -3.59 48.63 -3.12
C GLY A 104 -4.83 47.76 -3.27
N SER A 105 -5.85 48.04 -2.48
CA SER A 105 -7.13 47.34 -2.57
C SER A 105 -8.08 47.97 -3.60
N ASP A 106 -7.95 49.26 -3.88
CA ASP A 106 -8.72 50.00 -4.89
C ASP A 106 -7.76 50.53 -5.95
N ILE A 107 -7.73 49.89 -7.11
CA ILE A 107 -6.86 50.26 -8.22
C ILE A 107 -7.73 50.70 -9.39
N ARG A 108 -7.53 51.94 -9.86
CA ARG A 108 -8.22 52.48 -11.04
C ARG A 108 -7.22 53.08 -12.00
N ALA A 109 -7.41 52.84 -13.30
CA ALA A 109 -6.55 53.41 -14.31
C ALA A 109 -7.39 54.25 -15.28
N TYR A 110 -6.86 55.41 -15.61
CA TYR A 110 -7.46 56.37 -16.56
C TYR A 110 -6.47 56.72 -17.66
N VAL A 111 -6.98 56.91 -18.86
CA VAL A 111 -6.24 57.56 -19.91
C VAL A 111 -6.86 58.91 -20.13
N ASP A 112 -6.12 59.96 -19.80
CA ASP A 112 -6.67 61.31 -19.55
C ASP A 112 -7.86 61.25 -18.53
N ASP A 113 -9.07 61.53 -18.99
CA ASP A 113 -10.29 61.49 -18.18
C ASP A 113 -11.12 60.20 -18.36
N THR A 114 -10.66 59.27 -19.20
CA THR A 114 -11.41 58.05 -19.50
C THR A 114 -10.97 56.89 -18.62
N LEU A 115 -11.88 56.32 -17.83
CA LEU A 115 -11.62 55.14 -17.01
C LEU A 115 -11.42 53.91 -17.94
N VAL A 116 -10.25 53.31 -17.88
CA VAL A 116 -9.88 52.11 -18.68
C VAL A 116 -9.79 50.83 -17.85
N TYR A 117 -9.63 50.98 -16.53
CA TYR A 117 -9.60 49.85 -15.60
C TYR A 117 -10.11 50.26 -14.21
N ASP A 118 -10.93 49.38 -13.60
CA ASP A 118 -11.38 49.50 -12.21
C ASP A 118 -11.34 48.13 -11.52
N SER A 119 -10.60 48.02 -10.42
CA SER A 119 -10.54 46.84 -9.60
C SER A 119 -11.77 46.60 -8.76
N ASN A 120 -12.71 47.59 -8.70
CA ASN A 120 -13.89 47.53 -7.84
C ASN A 120 -13.59 47.21 -6.36
N GLY A 121 -12.50 47.77 -5.82
CA GLY A 121 -12.05 47.54 -4.44
C GLY A 121 -11.39 46.16 -4.19
N ARG A 122 -11.06 45.41 -5.24
CA ARG A 122 -10.51 44.05 -5.20
C ARG A 122 -9.04 43.95 -5.62
N GLY A 123 -8.31 45.06 -5.58
CA GLY A 123 -6.88 45.10 -5.89
C GLY A 123 -6.04 44.21 -4.97
N SER A 124 -4.89 43.82 -5.45
CA SER A 124 -3.96 42.95 -4.71
C SER A 124 -3.26 43.70 -3.58
N ARG A 125 -3.40 43.22 -2.35
CA ARG A 125 -2.67 43.76 -1.19
C ARG A 125 -1.21 43.40 -1.16
N GLY A 126 -0.83 42.32 -1.84
CA GLY A 126 0.51 41.74 -1.85
C GLY A 126 1.37 42.06 -3.09
N GLY A 127 1.04 43.12 -3.83
CA GLY A 127 1.78 43.50 -5.05
C GLY A 127 1.48 42.58 -6.23
N GLY A 128 0.32 42.74 -6.85
CA GLY A 128 -0.10 42.00 -8.04
C GLY A 128 0.47 42.60 -9.33
N LYS A 129 0.53 41.77 -10.38
CA LYS A 129 0.76 42.25 -11.75
C LYS A 129 -0.59 42.63 -12.37
N LEU A 130 -0.61 43.74 -13.11
CA LEU A 130 -1.84 44.23 -13.71
C LEU A 130 -1.62 44.47 -15.21
N LEU A 131 -2.48 43.89 -16.04
CA LEU A 131 -2.50 44.11 -17.50
C LEU A 131 -3.70 45.00 -17.84
N ILE A 132 -3.41 46.23 -18.29
CA ILE A 132 -4.43 47.23 -18.64
C ILE A 132 -4.54 47.30 -20.15
N PRO A 133 -5.69 46.98 -20.76
CA PRO A 133 -5.89 47.12 -22.21
C PRO A 133 -5.95 48.60 -22.56
N LEU A 134 -5.25 48.99 -23.63
CA LEU A 134 -5.20 50.35 -24.14
C LEU A 134 -5.75 50.38 -25.55
N THR A 135 -6.72 51.21 -25.86
CA THR A 135 -7.33 51.35 -27.17
C THR A 135 -6.72 52.51 -27.95
N ALA A 136 -6.58 52.42 -29.28
CA ALA A 136 -6.23 53.53 -30.12
C ALA A 136 -7.45 54.51 -30.18
N PRO A 137 -7.33 55.81 -30.00
CA PRO A 137 -6.24 56.70 -30.29
C PRO A 137 -5.68 57.39 -29.03
N GLN A 138 -4.82 56.70 -28.28
CA GLN A 138 -4.28 57.17 -27.02
C GLN A 138 -2.81 57.63 -27.13
N VAL A 139 -2.39 58.00 -28.32
CA VAL A 139 -1.04 58.49 -28.59
C VAL A 139 -0.80 59.85 -27.96
N GLY A 140 0.26 59.93 -27.16
CA GLY A 140 0.64 61.20 -26.48
C GLY A 140 -0.24 61.59 -25.33
N LYS A 141 -1.14 60.68 -24.88
CA LYS A 141 -2.01 60.86 -23.70
C LYS A 141 -1.30 60.42 -22.45
N GLU A 142 -1.80 60.88 -21.32
CA GLU A 142 -1.27 60.52 -20.01
C GLU A 142 -2.07 59.37 -19.40
N LEU A 143 -1.34 58.37 -18.88
CA LEU A 143 -1.90 57.28 -18.09
C LEU A 143 -1.82 57.67 -16.62
N TYR A 144 -2.99 57.73 -15.99
CA TYR A 144 -3.13 57.93 -14.55
C TYR A 144 -3.54 56.63 -13.91
N ILE A 145 -2.86 56.25 -12.82
CA ILE A 145 -3.18 55.05 -12.04
C ILE A 145 -3.39 55.47 -10.59
N TYR A 146 -4.58 55.23 -10.08
CA TYR A 146 -4.88 55.41 -8.66
C TYR A 146 -4.69 54.08 -7.92
N SER A 147 -4.03 54.15 -6.78
CA SER A 147 -3.92 53.05 -5.84
C SER A 147 -4.34 53.53 -4.45
N GLY A 148 -5.41 52.96 -3.94
CA GLY A 148 -5.97 53.27 -2.63
C GLY A 148 -6.11 52.04 -1.74
N GLY A 149 -6.17 52.28 -0.42
CA GLY A 149 -6.38 51.20 0.56
C GLY A 149 -5.86 51.52 1.96
N THR A 150 -6.09 50.60 2.88
CA THR A 150 -5.65 50.70 4.28
C THR A 150 -4.35 49.95 4.58
N GLY A 151 -3.62 49.53 3.54
CA GLY A 151 -2.35 48.78 3.66
C GLY A 151 -1.17 49.66 4.04
N SER A 152 -0.11 49.09 4.58
CA SER A 152 1.16 49.76 4.89
C SER A 152 1.92 50.22 3.64
N ARG A 153 1.58 49.67 2.48
CA ARG A 153 2.14 50.00 1.17
C ARG A 153 1.06 50.27 0.17
N LEU A 154 1.19 51.38 -0.55
CA LEU A 154 0.30 51.79 -1.62
C LEU A 154 1.17 52.22 -2.82
N GLY A 155 0.77 51.83 -4.02
CA GLY A 155 1.38 52.33 -5.22
C GLY A 155 1.95 51.30 -6.19
N LEU A 156 2.87 51.72 -7.05
CA LEU A 156 3.49 50.95 -8.08
C LEU A 156 5.00 50.85 -7.81
N GLU A 157 5.48 49.61 -7.67
CA GLU A 157 6.90 49.27 -7.56
C GLU A 157 7.32 48.42 -8.76
N GLY A 158 8.36 48.82 -9.46
CA GLY A 158 8.86 48.06 -10.60
C GLY A 158 8.51 48.68 -11.97
N GLU A 159 8.68 47.93 -13.03
CA GLU A 159 8.63 48.40 -14.42
C GLU A 159 7.18 48.46 -14.94
N ILE A 160 6.91 49.50 -15.75
CA ILE A 160 5.73 49.55 -16.61
C ILE A 160 6.17 49.19 -18.03
N LYS A 161 5.65 48.07 -18.57
CA LYS A 161 5.91 47.66 -19.96
C LYS A 161 4.70 47.98 -20.82
N VAL A 162 4.94 48.68 -21.93
CA VAL A 162 3.89 49.03 -22.87
C VAL A 162 4.19 48.38 -24.25
N GLY A 163 3.17 47.77 -24.84
CA GLY A 163 3.33 47.07 -26.09
C GLY A 163 2.05 46.46 -26.62
N SER A 164 2.17 45.61 -27.63
CA SER A 164 1.01 44.88 -28.17
C SER A 164 0.33 44.04 -27.08
N TYR A 165 -1.00 44.17 -26.97
CA TYR A 165 -1.80 43.42 -26.01
C TYR A 165 -1.54 41.92 -26.05
N ALA A 166 -1.53 41.33 -27.28
CA ALA A 166 -1.30 39.89 -27.45
C ALA A 166 0.08 39.44 -26.94
N LYS A 167 1.13 40.29 -27.16
CA LYS A 167 2.47 39.95 -26.68
C LYS A 167 2.60 40.05 -25.17
N LEU A 168 2.11 41.15 -24.58
CA LEU A 168 2.15 41.35 -23.12
C LEU A 168 1.25 40.36 -22.39
N LEU A 169 0.09 40.02 -22.95
CA LEU A 169 -0.77 38.95 -22.45
C LEU A 169 -0.04 37.61 -22.44
N ASN A 170 0.70 37.30 -23.53
CA ASN A 170 1.46 36.05 -23.61
C ASN A 170 2.57 35.99 -22.53
N VAL A 171 3.28 37.11 -22.31
CA VAL A 171 4.27 37.20 -21.20
C VAL A 171 3.61 36.97 -19.85
N TYR A 172 2.53 37.69 -19.61
CA TYR A 172 1.77 37.60 -18.36
C TYR A 172 1.23 36.17 -18.08
N LEU A 173 0.70 35.51 -19.12
CA LEU A 173 0.21 34.15 -19.02
C LEU A 173 1.33 33.13 -18.82
N LYS A 174 2.45 33.26 -19.56
CA LYS A 174 3.58 32.32 -19.45
C LYS A 174 4.22 32.32 -18.06
N GLU A 175 4.35 33.48 -17.44
CA GLU A 175 4.93 33.59 -16.10
C GLU A 175 4.06 32.91 -15.02
N ASN A 176 2.76 32.81 -15.25
CA ASN A 176 1.80 32.23 -14.32
C ASN A 176 1.26 30.84 -14.77
N LEU A 177 1.76 30.34 -15.91
CA LEU A 177 1.31 29.07 -16.48
C LEU A 177 1.58 27.89 -15.54
N LEU A 178 2.67 27.97 -14.78
CA LEU A 178 3.05 26.91 -13.82
C LEU A 178 1.95 26.66 -12.77
N ASP A 179 1.35 27.70 -12.23
CA ASP A 179 0.28 27.59 -11.20
C ASP A 179 -0.94 26.90 -11.79
N LEU A 180 -1.30 27.25 -13.02
CA LEU A 180 -2.41 26.63 -13.72
C LEU A 180 -2.11 25.17 -14.06
N MET A 181 -0.88 24.85 -14.50
CA MET A 181 -0.47 23.49 -14.83
C MET A 181 -0.42 22.60 -13.59
N ILE A 182 0.20 23.06 -12.50
CA ILE A 182 0.27 22.28 -11.26
C ILE A 182 -1.12 22.11 -10.67
N GLY A 183 -1.88 23.21 -10.53
CA GLY A 183 -3.24 23.17 -9.99
C GLY A 183 -4.18 22.29 -10.81
N GLY A 184 -4.15 22.42 -12.15
CA GLY A 184 -4.92 21.58 -13.07
C GLY A 184 -4.52 20.12 -13.00
N SER A 185 -3.22 19.81 -12.91
CA SER A 185 -2.74 18.44 -12.74
C SER A 185 -3.20 17.82 -11.43
N LEU A 186 -3.19 18.59 -10.33
CA LEU A 186 -3.70 18.13 -9.02
C LEU A 186 -5.20 17.83 -9.08
N ILE A 187 -5.99 18.70 -9.72
CA ILE A 187 -7.44 18.48 -9.91
C ILE A 187 -7.68 17.24 -10.75
N PHE A 188 -6.97 17.08 -11.88
CA PHE A 188 -7.08 15.89 -12.73
C PHE A 188 -6.75 14.62 -11.96
N MET A 189 -5.61 14.59 -11.25
CA MET A 189 -5.23 13.44 -10.42
C MET A 189 -6.24 13.16 -9.31
N ALA A 190 -6.83 14.20 -8.69
CA ALA A 190 -7.88 14.05 -7.70
C ALA A 190 -9.12 13.35 -8.29
N VAL A 191 -9.56 13.76 -9.49
CA VAL A 191 -10.68 13.13 -10.18
C VAL A 191 -10.38 11.66 -10.49
N VAL A 192 -9.21 11.36 -11.06
CA VAL A 192 -8.78 9.98 -11.34
C VAL A 192 -8.76 9.14 -10.07
N LEU A 193 -8.17 9.67 -8.99
CA LEU A 193 -8.13 8.99 -7.70
C LEU A 193 -9.54 8.77 -7.13
N GLY A 194 -10.44 9.73 -7.27
CA GLY A 194 -11.85 9.62 -6.87
C GLY A 194 -12.55 8.48 -7.58
N VAL A 195 -12.43 8.41 -8.91
CA VAL A 195 -12.99 7.32 -9.72
C VAL A 195 -12.39 5.97 -9.32
N CYS A 196 -11.06 5.88 -9.22
CA CYS A 196 -10.39 4.65 -8.78
C CYS A 196 -10.81 4.21 -7.37
N SER A 197 -11.04 5.17 -6.47
CA SER A 197 -11.41 4.88 -5.08
C SER A 197 -12.75 4.15 -4.96
N VAL A 198 -13.69 4.36 -5.88
CA VAL A 198 -15.01 3.69 -5.89
C VAL A 198 -14.87 2.17 -5.98
N PHE A 199 -13.82 1.66 -6.64
CA PHE A 199 -13.55 0.23 -6.81
C PHE A 199 -12.76 -0.38 -5.64
N LEU A 200 -12.39 0.42 -4.61
CA LEU A 200 -11.59 -0.04 -3.49
C LEU A 200 -12.46 -0.57 -2.34
N LYS A 201 -11.90 -1.47 -1.53
CA LYS A 201 -12.51 -1.90 -0.27
C LYS A 201 -12.67 -0.69 0.68
N ARG A 202 -13.67 -0.75 1.58
CA ARG A 202 -14.10 0.36 2.45
C ARG A 202 -12.97 1.10 3.17
N GLU A 203 -11.96 0.41 3.65
CA GLU A 203 -10.83 1.06 4.35
C GLU A 203 -9.93 1.86 3.41
N LEU A 204 -9.61 1.30 2.24
CA LEU A 204 -8.82 1.98 1.20
C LEU A 204 -9.62 3.09 0.52
N PHE A 205 -10.94 2.90 0.35
CA PHE A 205 -11.87 3.91 -0.16
C PHE A 205 -11.79 5.21 0.63
N VAL A 206 -11.88 5.14 1.98
CA VAL A 206 -11.83 6.34 2.83
C VAL A 206 -10.49 7.08 2.66
N ASN A 207 -9.37 6.36 2.65
CA ASN A 207 -8.05 6.97 2.44
C ASN A 207 -7.92 7.61 1.05
N GLY A 208 -8.46 6.95 0.01
CA GLY A 208 -8.49 7.48 -1.35
C GLY A 208 -9.31 8.75 -1.48
N ILE A 209 -10.52 8.78 -0.89
CA ILE A 209 -11.38 9.97 -0.89
C ILE A 209 -10.74 11.13 -0.12
N LEU A 210 -10.13 10.87 1.04
CA LEU A 210 -9.45 11.93 1.80
C LEU A 210 -8.27 12.52 1.02
N LEU A 211 -7.46 11.67 0.38
CA LEU A 211 -6.36 12.13 -0.47
C LEU A 211 -6.88 12.90 -1.69
N MET A 212 -7.97 12.44 -2.33
CA MET A 212 -8.65 13.14 -3.40
C MET A 212 -9.09 14.55 -2.95
N LEU A 213 -9.73 14.67 -1.77
CA LEU A 213 -10.16 15.97 -1.23
C LEU A 213 -8.98 16.91 -0.97
N ILE A 214 -7.87 16.39 -0.43
CA ILE A 214 -6.65 17.16 -0.21
C ILE A 214 -6.09 17.68 -1.53
N MET A 215 -5.96 16.82 -2.54
CA MET A 215 -5.43 17.19 -3.85
C MET A 215 -6.34 18.16 -4.58
N LEU A 216 -7.65 17.91 -4.57
CA LEU A 216 -8.65 18.78 -5.19
C LEU A 216 -8.63 20.19 -4.56
N SER A 217 -8.66 20.25 -3.23
CA SER A 217 -8.60 21.53 -2.50
C SER A 217 -7.29 22.26 -2.77
N SER A 218 -6.15 21.57 -2.72
CA SER A 218 -4.85 22.19 -3.02
C SER A 218 -4.77 22.72 -4.45
N GLY A 219 -5.32 21.96 -5.42
CA GLY A 219 -5.38 22.38 -6.83
C GLY A 219 -6.25 23.61 -7.04
N VAL A 220 -7.43 23.65 -6.42
CA VAL A 220 -8.35 24.80 -6.47
C VAL A 220 -7.69 26.05 -5.86
N LEU A 221 -7.07 25.92 -4.68
CA LEU A 221 -6.37 27.03 -4.02
C LEU A 221 -5.22 27.56 -4.90
N MET A 222 -4.46 26.66 -5.55
CA MET A 222 -3.34 27.06 -6.41
C MET A 222 -3.81 27.82 -7.66
N ILE A 223 -4.90 27.37 -8.29
CA ILE A 223 -5.49 28.04 -9.46
C ILE A 223 -6.10 29.38 -9.05
N TYR A 224 -6.73 29.46 -7.86
CA TYR A 224 -7.35 30.69 -7.39
C TYR A 224 -6.33 31.83 -7.20
N TYR A 225 -5.12 31.53 -6.74
CA TYR A 225 -4.04 32.50 -6.61
C TYR A 225 -3.37 32.85 -7.94
N SER A 226 -3.70 32.12 -9.03
CA SER A 226 -3.15 32.45 -10.35
C SER A 226 -3.85 33.69 -10.93
N PRO A 227 -3.08 34.71 -11.39
CA PRO A 227 -3.63 35.87 -12.05
C PRO A 227 -4.40 35.58 -13.36
N TYR A 228 -4.28 34.35 -13.87
CA TYR A 228 -5.00 33.90 -15.07
C TYR A 228 -6.52 34.01 -14.92
N LEU A 229 -7.05 33.70 -13.71
CA LEU A 229 -8.48 33.80 -13.45
C LEU A 229 -8.98 35.26 -13.49
N GLU A 230 -8.14 36.24 -13.19
CA GLU A 230 -8.51 37.67 -13.24
C GLU A 230 -8.76 38.15 -14.67
N ILE A 231 -8.01 37.58 -15.65
CA ILE A 231 -8.17 37.95 -17.06
C ILE A 231 -9.34 37.21 -17.72
N VAL A 232 -9.53 35.93 -17.43
CA VAL A 232 -10.58 35.11 -18.06
C VAL A 232 -11.96 35.44 -17.52
N MET A 233 -12.03 35.86 -16.24
CA MET A 233 -13.27 36.27 -15.60
C MET A 233 -13.19 37.76 -15.28
N GLU A 234 -13.68 38.62 -16.19
CA GLU A 234 -13.70 40.09 -16.10
C GLU A 234 -14.26 40.64 -14.80
N ASN A 235 -14.92 39.86 -14.00
CA ASN A 235 -15.32 40.10 -12.62
C ASN A 235 -15.09 38.82 -11.84
N LYS A 236 -14.20 38.85 -10.83
CA LYS A 236 -14.11 37.73 -9.86
C LYS A 236 -15.51 37.41 -9.35
N SER A 237 -16.08 36.35 -9.94
CA SER A 237 -17.43 35.92 -9.61
C SER A 237 -17.49 35.59 -8.12
N ARG A 238 -18.55 35.98 -7.43
CA ARG A 238 -18.84 35.61 -6.02
C ARG A 238 -18.73 34.12 -5.79
N TRP A 239 -18.92 33.32 -6.86
CA TRP A 239 -18.76 31.88 -6.86
C TRP A 239 -17.31 31.43 -6.70
N LEU A 240 -16.34 32.20 -7.19
CA LEU A 240 -14.91 31.88 -7.02
C LEU A 240 -14.44 32.05 -5.57
N GLU A 241 -14.94 33.08 -4.88
CA GLU A 241 -14.67 33.29 -3.46
C GLU A 241 -15.24 32.15 -2.63
N LEU A 242 -16.49 31.73 -2.91
CA LEU A 242 -17.08 30.55 -2.26
C LEU A 242 -16.30 29.25 -2.57
N LEU A 243 -15.83 29.08 -3.79
CA LEU A 243 -15.05 27.90 -4.17
C LEU A 243 -13.70 27.86 -3.44
N PHE A 244 -13.05 29.04 -3.30
CA PHE A 244 -11.82 29.16 -2.52
C PHE A 244 -12.05 28.81 -1.05
N ASP A 245 -13.07 29.39 -0.41
CA ASP A 245 -13.40 29.10 0.97
C ASP A 245 -13.79 27.64 1.18
N ALA A 246 -14.61 27.09 0.30
CA ALA A 246 -14.98 25.68 0.34
C ALA A 246 -13.74 24.76 0.21
N ALA A 247 -12.80 25.09 -0.66
CA ALA A 247 -11.55 24.35 -0.81
C ALA A 247 -10.68 24.45 0.46
N LEU A 248 -10.48 25.64 1.01
CA LEU A 248 -9.69 25.88 2.22
C LEU A 248 -10.29 25.15 3.43
N PHE A 249 -11.60 25.31 3.66
CA PHE A 249 -12.30 24.69 4.79
C PHE A 249 -12.54 23.19 4.64
N THR A 250 -12.39 22.63 3.43
CA THR A 250 -12.35 21.19 3.21
C THR A 250 -10.94 20.63 3.46
N LEU A 251 -9.90 21.36 3.07
CA LEU A 251 -8.51 20.92 3.18
C LEU A 251 -8.11 20.61 4.63
N LEU A 252 -8.44 21.50 5.57
CA LEU A 252 -8.04 21.40 6.97
C LEU A 252 -8.54 20.11 7.66
N PRO A 253 -9.85 19.82 7.71
CA PRO A 253 -10.35 18.61 8.33
C PRO A 253 -9.99 17.35 7.53
N ALA A 254 -9.93 17.41 6.19
CA ALA A 254 -9.55 16.28 5.36
C ALA A 254 -8.10 15.84 5.66
N PHE A 255 -7.18 16.79 5.81
CA PHE A 255 -5.80 16.52 6.14
C PHE A 255 -5.65 15.90 7.55
N THR A 256 -6.33 16.46 8.56
CA THR A 256 -6.34 15.89 9.92
C THR A 256 -6.95 14.50 9.94
N TYR A 257 -8.03 14.26 9.18
CA TYR A 257 -8.67 12.96 9.12
C TYR A 257 -7.81 11.92 8.37
N PHE A 258 -7.13 12.33 7.31
CA PHE A 258 -6.17 11.49 6.61
C PHE A 258 -5.03 11.04 7.55
N PHE A 259 -4.47 11.99 8.31
CA PHE A 259 -3.45 11.67 9.33
C PHE A 259 -3.97 10.70 10.39
N GLU A 260 -5.20 10.93 10.90
CA GLU A 260 -5.84 10.01 11.87
C GLU A 260 -6.01 8.60 11.31
N LYS A 261 -6.36 8.46 10.02
CA LYS A 261 -6.47 7.17 9.35
C LYS A 261 -5.13 6.49 9.11
N LEU A 262 -4.07 7.26 8.93
CA LEU A 262 -2.72 6.73 8.77
C LEU A 262 -2.10 6.26 10.10
N PHE A 263 -2.19 7.07 11.14
CA PHE A 263 -1.41 6.91 12.37
C PHE A 263 -2.26 6.71 13.64
N GLY A 264 -3.59 6.77 13.50
CA GLY A 264 -4.52 6.66 14.62
C GLY A 264 -4.88 7.99 15.25
N SER A 265 -5.72 7.93 16.30
CA SER A 265 -6.31 9.12 16.94
C SER A 265 -5.33 9.93 17.80
N GLY A 266 -4.06 9.55 17.86
CA GLY A 266 -3.01 10.23 18.63
C GLY A 266 -3.14 10.08 20.15
N LEU A 267 -2.22 10.73 20.89
CA LEU A 267 -2.25 10.79 22.36
C LEU A 267 -3.56 11.42 22.83
N PHE A 268 -4.20 10.80 23.81
CA PHE A 268 -5.47 11.27 24.40
C PHE A 268 -6.55 11.58 23.36
N LYS A 269 -6.52 10.93 22.18
CA LYS A 269 -7.43 11.23 21.06
C LYS A 269 -7.36 12.69 20.57
N ALA A 270 -6.20 13.33 20.68
CA ALA A 270 -6.01 14.74 20.32
C ALA A 270 -6.33 15.02 18.85
N VAL A 271 -5.87 14.15 17.93
CA VAL A 271 -6.14 14.27 16.49
C VAL A 271 -7.64 14.18 16.21
N ALA A 272 -8.33 13.23 16.84
CA ALA A 272 -9.78 13.06 16.68
C ALA A 272 -10.57 14.26 17.21
N ARG A 273 -10.12 14.86 18.35
CA ARG A 273 -10.75 16.08 18.88
C ARG A 273 -10.53 17.27 17.97
N LEU A 274 -9.29 17.47 17.49
CA LEU A 274 -8.98 18.53 16.53
C LEU A 274 -9.82 18.40 15.26
N ARG A 275 -9.91 17.20 14.68
CA ARG A 275 -10.75 16.95 13.50
C ARG A 275 -12.22 17.35 13.72
N LYS A 276 -12.82 16.93 14.85
CA LYS A 276 -14.22 17.30 15.17
C LYS A 276 -14.39 18.81 15.27
N LEU A 277 -13.46 19.50 15.93
CA LEU A 277 -13.46 20.94 16.05
C LEU A 277 -13.36 21.59 14.66
N GLN A 278 -12.42 21.11 13.82
CA GLN A 278 -12.22 21.64 12.47
C GLN A 278 -13.45 21.44 11.57
N ILE A 279 -14.13 20.29 11.64
CA ILE A 279 -15.36 20.07 10.86
C ILE A 279 -16.42 21.09 11.26
N GLY A 280 -16.68 21.25 12.55
CA GLY A 280 -17.67 22.24 13.03
C GLY A 280 -17.29 23.67 12.65
N TYR A 281 -16.00 24.00 12.79
CA TYR A 281 -15.47 25.32 12.43
C TYR A 281 -15.55 25.57 10.92
N SER A 282 -15.19 24.59 10.08
CA SER A 282 -15.27 24.71 8.63
C SER A 282 -16.70 24.92 8.13
N LEU A 283 -17.67 24.19 8.69
CA LEU A 283 -19.08 24.38 8.36
C LEU A 283 -19.57 25.80 8.77
N PHE A 284 -19.14 26.28 9.94
CA PHE A 284 -19.44 27.65 10.37
C PHE A 284 -18.85 28.70 9.42
N CYS A 285 -17.58 28.57 9.03
CA CYS A 285 -16.92 29.53 8.14
C CYS A 285 -17.53 29.53 6.74
N VAL A 286 -17.84 28.36 6.16
CA VAL A 286 -18.53 28.26 4.86
C VAL A 286 -19.91 28.91 4.95
N GLY A 287 -20.65 28.67 6.04
CA GLY A 287 -21.93 29.36 6.28
C GLY A 287 -21.79 30.86 6.39
N LEU A 288 -20.75 31.35 7.10
CA LEU A 288 -20.44 32.79 7.23
C LEU A 288 -20.06 33.40 5.87
N SER A 289 -19.30 32.66 5.01
CA SER A 289 -18.98 33.12 3.65
C SER A 289 -20.24 33.32 2.81
N VAL A 290 -21.13 32.34 2.81
CA VAL A 290 -22.41 32.41 2.09
C VAL A 290 -23.24 33.60 2.60
N LEU A 291 -23.33 33.75 3.92
CA LEU A 291 -24.09 34.83 4.54
C LEU A 291 -23.49 36.23 4.23
N ASN A 292 -22.16 36.36 4.27
CA ASN A 292 -21.46 37.60 3.93
C ASN A 292 -21.75 38.03 2.49
N ILE A 293 -21.70 37.09 1.54
CA ILE A 293 -22.04 37.34 0.13
C ILE A 293 -23.53 37.74 -0.02
N ALA A 294 -24.43 37.01 0.66
CA ALA A 294 -25.87 37.29 0.60
C ALA A 294 -26.21 38.67 1.16
N LEU A 295 -25.51 39.14 2.20
CA LEU A 295 -25.66 40.45 2.81
C LEU A 295 -24.82 41.56 2.14
N SER A 296 -24.32 41.31 0.92
CA SER A 296 -23.51 42.25 0.16
C SER A 296 -22.31 42.79 0.95
N TYR A 297 -21.55 41.88 1.59
CA TYR A 297 -20.32 42.12 2.34
C TYR A 297 -20.45 42.96 3.61
N ARG A 298 -21.66 43.10 4.18
CA ARG A 298 -21.87 43.81 5.44
C ARG A 298 -21.18 43.19 6.65
N LEU A 299 -20.82 41.90 6.57
CA LEU A 299 -20.14 41.15 7.64
C LEU A 299 -18.64 40.98 7.38
N ASP A 300 -18.03 41.78 6.47
CA ASP A 300 -16.63 41.56 6.03
C ASP A 300 -15.63 41.56 7.19
N VAL A 301 -15.80 42.39 8.19
CA VAL A 301 -14.92 42.43 9.38
C VAL A 301 -14.99 41.09 10.14
N LEU A 302 -16.22 40.64 10.42
CA LEU A 302 -16.44 39.36 11.11
C LEU A 302 -15.94 38.19 10.29
N TYR A 303 -16.23 38.19 8.99
CA TYR A 303 -15.73 37.19 8.04
C TYR A 303 -14.21 37.10 8.07
N ARG A 304 -13.48 38.23 7.99
CA ARG A 304 -12.01 38.25 8.03
C ARG A 304 -11.44 37.69 9.32
N ILE A 305 -11.98 38.10 10.48
CA ILE A 305 -11.50 37.59 11.77
C ILE A 305 -11.57 36.05 11.78
N PHE A 306 -12.68 35.49 11.36
CA PHE A 306 -12.82 34.01 11.40
C PHE A 306 -12.11 33.30 10.24
N THR A 307 -12.15 33.82 9.02
CA THR A 307 -11.62 33.10 7.85
C THR A 307 -10.15 33.39 7.58
N VAL A 308 -9.54 34.38 8.22
CA VAL A 308 -8.12 34.71 8.07
C VAL A 308 -7.37 34.51 9.40
N ASP A 309 -7.73 35.30 10.44
CA ASP A 309 -6.93 35.33 11.66
C ASP A 309 -7.06 34.05 12.48
N VAL A 310 -8.29 33.62 12.76
CA VAL A 310 -8.54 32.42 13.56
C VAL A 310 -8.14 31.15 12.80
N VAL A 311 -8.37 31.08 11.48
CA VAL A 311 -7.90 29.97 10.64
C VAL A 311 -6.38 29.86 10.69
N GLY A 312 -5.65 30.97 10.60
CA GLY A 312 -4.18 30.97 10.70
C GLY A 312 -3.69 30.32 12.00
N ILE A 313 -4.29 30.70 13.13
CA ILE A 313 -3.97 30.08 14.42
C ILE A 313 -4.30 28.59 14.43
N LEU A 314 -5.47 28.20 13.91
CA LEU A 314 -5.90 26.81 13.85
C LEU A 314 -4.97 25.96 12.96
N MET A 315 -4.48 26.52 11.86
CA MET A 315 -3.48 25.89 10.99
C MET A 315 -2.15 25.67 11.72
N ILE A 316 -1.65 26.66 12.46
CA ILE A 316 -0.42 26.54 13.24
C ILE A 316 -0.55 25.40 14.27
N ILE A 317 -1.67 25.37 15.01
CA ILE A 317 -1.96 24.30 15.99
C ILE A 317 -1.98 22.93 15.29
N GLN A 318 -2.65 22.82 14.16
CA GLN A 318 -2.70 21.59 13.35
C GLN A 318 -1.29 21.15 12.94
N PHE A 319 -0.50 22.03 12.36
CA PHE A 319 0.85 21.72 11.91
C PHE A 319 1.75 21.26 13.05
N LEU A 320 1.77 21.97 14.17
CA LEU A 320 2.59 21.62 15.33
C LEU A 320 2.18 20.26 15.92
N LEU A 321 0.88 20.00 16.05
CA LEU A 321 0.38 18.74 16.58
C LEU A 321 0.71 17.56 15.65
N LEU A 322 0.40 17.69 14.36
CA LEU A 322 0.60 16.58 13.41
C LEU A 322 2.09 16.31 13.17
N LEU A 323 2.91 17.35 13.08
CA LEU A 323 4.37 17.20 12.94
C LEU A 323 4.98 16.55 14.18
N GLY A 324 4.62 16.99 15.37
CA GLY A 324 5.12 16.41 16.62
C GLY A 324 4.79 14.93 16.76
N LEU A 325 3.55 14.55 16.39
CA LEU A 325 3.13 13.15 16.38
C LEU A 325 3.84 12.34 15.28
N ALA A 326 4.00 12.90 14.08
CA ALA A 326 4.69 12.24 12.97
C ALA A 326 6.17 11.97 13.31
N ILE A 327 6.87 12.93 13.90
CA ILE A 327 8.25 12.75 14.39
C ILE A 327 8.30 11.63 15.44
N ARG A 328 7.38 11.63 16.41
CA ARG A 328 7.33 10.57 17.43
C ARG A 328 7.13 9.18 16.83
N TYR A 329 6.24 9.02 15.84
CA TYR A 329 6.04 7.74 15.15
C TYR A 329 7.23 7.36 14.27
N SER A 330 7.89 8.33 13.66
CA SER A 330 9.12 8.16 12.88
C SER A 330 10.26 7.60 13.73
N LEU A 331 10.48 8.18 14.93
CA LEU A 331 11.47 7.72 15.89
C LEU A 331 11.21 6.30 16.43
N ARG A 332 9.98 5.80 16.31
CA ARG A 332 9.60 4.42 16.62
C ARG A 332 9.80 3.45 15.45
N GLY A 333 10.40 3.88 14.36
CA GLY A 333 10.67 3.06 13.19
C GLY A 333 9.49 2.86 12.23
N ASN A 334 8.42 3.64 12.37
CA ASN A 334 7.30 3.57 11.43
C ASN A 334 7.69 4.18 10.07
N VAL A 335 7.85 3.34 9.05
CA VAL A 335 8.29 3.75 7.71
C VAL A 335 7.33 4.77 7.08
N GLU A 336 6.01 4.62 7.27
CA GLU A 336 5.02 5.55 6.73
C GLU A 336 5.16 6.93 7.41
N ALA A 337 5.45 6.95 8.71
CA ALA A 337 5.70 8.18 9.44
C ALA A 337 7.01 8.84 8.99
N ILE A 338 8.05 8.06 8.67
CA ILE A 338 9.31 8.60 8.11
C ILE A 338 9.03 9.29 6.77
N ILE A 339 8.32 8.63 5.84
CA ILE A 339 7.97 9.20 4.54
C ILE A 339 7.14 10.48 4.71
N PHE A 340 6.12 10.44 5.58
CA PHE A 340 5.30 11.61 5.89
C PHE A 340 6.12 12.77 6.44
N THR A 341 6.94 12.50 7.47
CA THR A 341 7.76 13.53 8.14
C THR A 341 8.78 14.14 7.17
N THR A 342 9.39 13.33 6.31
CA THR A 342 10.36 13.81 5.30
C THR A 342 9.68 14.74 4.29
N GLY A 343 8.55 14.31 3.70
CA GLY A 343 7.81 15.14 2.75
C GLY A 343 7.28 16.44 3.38
N PHE A 344 6.77 16.34 4.61
CA PHE A 344 6.28 17.51 5.35
C PHE A 344 7.41 18.46 5.74
N ALA A 345 8.57 17.95 6.16
CA ALA A 345 9.74 18.76 6.50
C ALA A 345 10.27 19.52 5.27
N LEU A 346 10.31 18.89 4.11
CA LEU A 346 10.69 19.56 2.85
C LEU A 346 9.73 20.72 2.52
N PHE A 347 8.43 20.47 2.63
CA PHE A 347 7.40 21.52 2.43
C PHE A 347 7.55 22.65 3.44
N ALA A 348 7.67 22.33 4.74
CA ALA A 348 7.82 23.31 5.79
C ALA A 348 9.10 24.15 5.62
N LEU A 349 10.20 23.51 5.26
CA LEU A 349 11.49 24.19 5.04
C LEU A 349 11.41 25.15 3.84
N ALA A 350 10.83 24.70 2.72
CA ALA A 350 10.60 25.57 1.57
C ALA A 350 9.72 26.77 1.94
N SER A 351 8.61 26.52 2.62
CA SER A 351 7.64 27.59 2.98
C SER A 351 8.22 28.58 3.99
N LEU A 352 8.93 28.09 5.02
CA LEU A 352 9.52 28.94 6.04
C LEU A 352 10.69 29.77 5.50
N SER A 353 11.54 29.17 4.63
CA SER A 353 12.64 29.90 4.02
C SER A 353 12.14 31.06 3.15
N GLU A 354 11.09 30.81 2.35
CA GLU A 354 10.50 31.87 1.53
C GLU A 354 9.79 32.94 2.34
N LEU A 355 9.08 32.53 3.40
CA LEU A 355 8.44 33.49 4.30
C LEU A 355 9.48 34.39 4.98
N SER A 356 10.61 33.81 5.38
CA SER A 356 11.73 34.59 5.92
C SER A 356 12.32 35.55 4.89
N LEU A 357 12.52 35.10 3.65
CA LEU A 357 13.00 35.94 2.56
C LEU A 357 12.00 37.06 2.24
N TYR A 358 10.70 36.77 2.27
CA TYR A 358 9.64 37.75 2.06
C TYR A 358 9.70 38.88 3.09
N TYR A 359 9.79 38.54 4.39
CA TYR A 359 9.89 39.56 5.43
C TYR A 359 11.24 40.29 5.42
N MET A 360 12.36 39.55 5.22
CA MET A 360 13.70 40.17 5.16
C MET A 360 13.87 41.11 3.96
N SER A 361 13.21 40.84 2.84
CA SER A 361 13.20 41.73 1.68
C SER A 361 12.23 42.90 1.78
N GLY A 362 11.57 43.06 2.92
CA GLY A 362 10.52 44.05 3.08
C GLY A 362 9.33 43.81 2.14
N GLU A 363 8.91 42.53 2.04
CA GLU A 363 7.80 42.08 1.21
C GLU A 363 8.03 42.16 -0.33
N LYS A 364 9.29 42.40 -0.76
CA LYS A 364 9.67 42.44 -2.19
C LYS A 364 9.82 41.07 -2.83
N TYR A 365 10.10 40.01 -2.03
CA TYR A 365 10.31 38.66 -2.52
C TYR A 365 8.98 38.03 -2.99
N GLN A 366 8.98 37.44 -4.20
CA GLN A 366 7.81 36.68 -4.69
C GLN A 366 7.91 35.22 -4.26
N LEU A 367 6.92 34.75 -3.55
CA LEU A 367 6.82 33.38 -3.06
C LEU A 367 6.66 32.39 -4.23
N TYR A 368 7.60 31.45 -4.39
CA TYR A 368 7.63 30.52 -5.52
C TYR A 368 7.85 29.06 -5.10
N TRP A 369 8.83 28.78 -4.23
CA TRP A 369 9.28 27.43 -3.90
C TRP A 369 8.30 26.62 -3.05
N TRP A 370 7.44 27.27 -2.26
CA TRP A 370 6.42 26.58 -1.45
C TRP A 370 5.51 25.69 -2.29
N LYS A 371 5.26 26.05 -3.55
CA LYS A 371 4.44 25.29 -4.51
C LYS A 371 5.06 23.93 -4.80
N TRP A 372 6.36 23.88 -4.94
CA TRP A 372 7.11 22.63 -5.12
C TRP A 372 7.18 21.83 -3.83
N GLY A 373 7.26 22.49 -2.70
CA GLY A 373 7.17 21.86 -1.38
C GLY A 373 5.86 21.11 -1.19
N ILE A 374 4.71 21.73 -1.54
CA ILE A 374 3.41 21.07 -1.43
C ILE A 374 3.28 19.90 -2.41
N VAL A 375 3.79 20.03 -3.65
CA VAL A 375 3.82 18.92 -4.61
C VAL A 375 4.63 17.73 -4.07
N GLY A 376 5.85 17.97 -3.56
CA GLY A 376 6.69 16.94 -2.95
C GLY A 376 6.01 16.27 -1.76
N PHE A 377 5.32 17.05 -0.94
CA PHE A 377 4.54 16.52 0.17
C PHE A 377 3.37 15.65 -0.30
N LEU A 378 2.60 16.10 -1.30
CA LEU A 378 1.50 15.30 -1.88
C LEU A 378 2.01 13.99 -2.49
N VAL A 379 3.16 14.01 -3.16
CA VAL A 379 3.82 12.79 -3.63
C VAL A 379 4.13 11.84 -2.47
N SER A 380 4.60 12.33 -1.33
CA SER A 380 4.83 11.50 -0.14
C SER A 380 3.55 10.83 0.35
N LEU A 381 2.41 11.53 0.33
CA LEU A 381 1.10 10.98 0.70
C LEU A 381 0.66 9.88 -0.28
N ILE A 382 0.84 10.09 -1.58
CA ILE A 382 0.55 9.10 -2.63
C ILE A 382 1.39 7.82 -2.42
N VAL A 383 2.69 8.00 -2.15
CA VAL A 383 3.61 6.87 -1.86
C VAL A 383 3.14 6.07 -0.64
N ILE A 384 2.69 6.73 0.43
CA ILE A 384 2.16 6.05 1.62
C ILE A 384 0.92 5.22 1.26
N VAL A 385 -0.03 5.80 0.53
CA VAL A 385 -1.25 5.08 0.11
C VAL A 385 -0.90 3.90 -0.80
N GLY A 386 0.00 4.10 -1.77
CA GLY A 386 0.48 3.04 -2.66
C GLY A 386 1.16 1.88 -1.91
N ARG A 387 2.00 2.19 -0.92
CA ARG A 387 2.61 1.16 -0.06
C ARG A 387 1.58 0.38 0.75
N ARG A 388 0.57 1.04 1.29
CA ARG A 388 -0.53 0.37 2.01
C ARG A 388 -1.31 -0.56 1.08
N PHE A 389 -1.61 -0.09 -0.11
CA PHE A 389 -2.29 -0.90 -1.11
C PHE A 389 -1.48 -2.16 -1.48
N ALA A 390 -0.18 -2.00 -1.75
CA ALA A 390 0.71 -3.11 -2.08
C ALA A 390 0.78 -4.14 -0.93
N ARG A 391 0.94 -3.68 0.31
CA ARG A 391 0.99 -4.56 1.50
C ARG A 391 -0.31 -5.32 1.71
N ASN A 392 -1.46 -4.64 1.58
CA ASN A 392 -2.76 -5.30 1.69
C ASN A 392 -2.96 -6.36 0.59
N HIS A 393 -2.48 -6.08 -0.62
CA HIS A 393 -2.55 -7.05 -1.71
C HIS A 393 -1.68 -8.29 -1.44
N GLU A 394 -0.45 -8.10 -0.97
CA GLU A 394 0.44 -9.21 -0.56
C GLU A 394 -0.22 -10.09 0.52
N GLN A 395 -0.79 -9.48 1.56
CA GLN A 395 -1.50 -10.22 2.62
C GLN A 395 -2.69 -11.01 2.09
N VAL A 396 -3.49 -10.45 1.18
CA VAL A 396 -4.62 -11.16 0.58
C VAL A 396 -4.17 -12.37 -0.23
N VAL A 397 -3.07 -12.24 -0.99
CA VAL A 397 -2.49 -13.35 -1.76
C VAL A 397 -1.95 -14.44 -0.83
N GLU A 398 -1.29 -14.08 0.26
CA GLU A 398 -0.77 -15.02 1.26
C GLU A 398 -1.91 -15.79 1.93
N TYR A 399 -2.94 -15.10 2.44
CA TYR A 399 -4.11 -15.75 3.02
C TYR A 399 -4.86 -16.64 2.02
N SER A 400 -4.93 -16.26 0.74
CA SER A 400 -5.54 -17.11 -0.29
C SER A 400 -4.80 -18.43 -0.46
N LYS A 401 -3.45 -18.41 -0.43
CA LYS A 401 -2.62 -19.62 -0.51
C LYS A 401 -2.77 -20.50 0.73
N GLU A 402 -2.81 -19.89 1.92
CA GLU A 402 -3.03 -20.63 3.16
C GLU A 402 -4.41 -21.31 3.18
N LEU A 403 -5.45 -20.59 2.73
CA LEU A 403 -6.80 -21.11 2.63
C LEU A 403 -6.90 -22.26 1.63
N GLU A 404 -6.24 -22.16 0.48
CA GLU A 404 -6.18 -23.22 -0.52
C GLU A 404 -5.51 -24.49 0.05
N LYS A 405 -4.39 -24.33 0.73
CA LYS A 405 -3.71 -25.44 1.41
C LYS A 405 -4.61 -26.08 2.46
N PHE A 406 -5.22 -25.30 3.32
CA PHE A 406 -6.15 -25.78 4.36
C PHE A 406 -7.33 -26.55 3.74
N ASN A 407 -7.91 -26.04 2.66
CA ASN A 407 -9.03 -26.70 1.97
C ASN A 407 -8.63 -28.05 1.36
N ASN A 408 -7.43 -28.12 0.77
CA ASN A 408 -6.88 -29.38 0.26
C ASN A 408 -6.64 -30.41 1.36
N ASP A 409 -6.11 -29.98 2.51
CA ASP A 409 -5.88 -30.85 3.66
C ASP A 409 -7.21 -31.34 4.25
N LEU A 410 -8.24 -30.47 4.31
CA LEU A 410 -9.58 -30.82 4.76
C LEU A 410 -10.23 -31.87 3.84
N GLN A 411 -10.21 -31.65 2.52
CA GLN A 411 -10.74 -32.60 1.55
C GLN A 411 -10.06 -33.97 1.63
N ARG A 412 -8.74 -33.98 1.86
CA ARG A 412 -7.99 -35.23 2.05
C ARG A 412 -8.44 -35.94 3.33
N SER A 413 -8.67 -35.20 4.41
CA SER A 413 -9.16 -35.75 5.69
C SER A 413 -10.58 -36.32 5.56
N GLU A 414 -11.50 -35.58 4.91
CA GLU A 414 -12.88 -36.05 4.66
C GLU A 414 -12.91 -37.33 3.80
N LYS A 415 -12.15 -37.36 2.70
CA LYS A 415 -12.03 -38.59 1.89
C LYS A 415 -11.54 -39.77 2.70
N MET A 416 -10.59 -39.53 3.61
CA MET A 416 -10.02 -40.59 4.45
C MET A 416 -11.01 -41.07 5.51
N GLU A 417 -11.83 -40.19 6.06
CA GLU A 417 -12.90 -40.53 7.00
C GLU A 417 -13.96 -41.41 6.33
N ILE A 418 -14.41 -41.04 5.12
CA ILE A 418 -15.35 -41.86 4.34
C ILE A 418 -14.77 -43.24 4.01
N ILE A 419 -13.50 -43.31 3.59
CA ILE A 419 -12.82 -44.59 3.30
C ILE A 419 -12.76 -45.42 4.59
N SER A 420 -12.48 -44.82 5.74
CA SER A 420 -12.39 -45.53 7.03
C SER A 420 -13.73 -46.12 7.47
N GLU A 421 -14.81 -45.37 7.26
CA GLU A 421 -16.17 -45.79 7.61
C GLU A 421 -16.67 -46.91 6.70
N LEU A 422 -16.49 -46.78 5.38
CA LEU A 422 -16.83 -47.80 4.40
C LEU A 422 -15.99 -49.07 4.56
N ALA A 423 -14.70 -48.91 4.83
CA ALA A 423 -13.82 -50.06 5.02
C ALA A 423 -14.23 -50.99 6.16
N ALA A 424 -14.68 -50.41 7.28
CA ALA A 424 -15.15 -51.18 8.43
C ALA A 424 -16.41 -52.01 8.10
N SER A 425 -17.36 -51.45 7.38
CA SER A 425 -18.59 -52.13 6.95
C SER A 425 -18.29 -53.26 5.95
N VAL A 426 -17.58 -52.92 4.85
CA VAL A 426 -17.25 -53.85 3.78
C VAL A 426 -16.46 -55.06 4.29
N ALA A 427 -15.49 -54.83 5.18
CA ALA A 427 -14.69 -55.93 5.69
C ALA A 427 -15.48 -56.91 6.57
N HIS A 428 -16.43 -56.45 7.35
CA HIS A 428 -17.34 -57.33 8.11
C HIS A 428 -18.20 -58.16 7.15
N GLU A 429 -18.77 -57.54 6.12
CA GLU A 429 -19.62 -58.23 5.14
C GLU A 429 -18.85 -59.24 4.27
N VAL A 430 -17.58 -59.00 3.99
CA VAL A 430 -16.76 -59.94 3.20
C VAL A 430 -16.17 -61.05 4.07
N ARG A 431 -15.80 -60.76 5.33
CA ARG A 431 -15.28 -61.79 6.26
C ARG A 431 -16.28 -62.91 6.48
N ASN A 432 -17.59 -62.58 6.57
CA ASN A 432 -18.65 -63.56 6.84
C ASN A 432 -18.73 -64.66 5.77
N PRO A 433 -18.88 -64.38 4.44
CA PRO A 433 -18.93 -65.45 3.42
C PRO A 433 -17.59 -66.22 3.31
N LEU A 434 -16.44 -65.55 3.54
CA LEU A 434 -15.14 -66.23 3.55
C LEU A 434 -15.03 -67.27 4.68
N GLN A 435 -15.49 -66.94 5.90
CA GLN A 435 -15.50 -67.89 7.01
C GLN A 435 -16.45 -69.07 6.77
N VAL A 436 -17.61 -68.84 6.20
CA VAL A 436 -18.57 -69.88 5.84
C VAL A 436 -17.97 -70.80 4.77
N THR A 437 -17.41 -70.22 3.70
CA THR A 437 -16.76 -71.01 2.63
C THR A 437 -15.60 -71.81 3.13
N ARG A 438 -14.75 -71.28 3.99
CA ARG A 438 -13.65 -71.98 4.66
C ARG A 438 -14.15 -73.16 5.46
N GLY A 439 -15.25 -73.01 6.25
CA GLY A 439 -15.88 -74.06 7.03
C GLY A 439 -16.35 -75.24 6.16
N PHE A 440 -17.00 -74.92 5.04
CA PHE A 440 -17.42 -75.96 4.11
C PHE A 440 -16.25 -76.68 3.45
N LEU A 441 -15.19 -76.01 3.04
CA LEU A 441 -13.99 -76.62 2.44
C LEU A 441 -13.25 -77.51 3.45
N GLN A 442 -13.21 -77.15 4.73
CA GLN A 442 -12.62 -77.98 5.80
C GLN A 442 -13.40 -79.25 6.02
N ILE A 443 -14.76 -79.20 6.03
CA ILE A 443 -15.63 -80.37 6.16
C ILE A 443 -15.42 -81.36 4.98
N ILE A 444 -15.44 -80.81 3.76
CA ILE A 444 -15.23 -81.63 2.53
C ILE A 444 -13.83 -82.23 2.49
N GLY A 445 -12.77 -81.54 2.93
CA GLY A 445 -11.38 -82.00 2.94
C GLY A 445 -11.09 -83.14 3.89
N GLY A 446 -11.96 -83.37 4.91
CA GLY A 446 -11.88 -84.50 5.80
C GLY A 446 -12.29 -85.84 5.19
N ALA A 447 -12.97 -85.81 4.05
CA ALA A 447 -13.67 -87.01 3.49
C ALA A 447 -13.11 -87.50 2.12
N GLN A 448 -12.02 -86.94 1.56
CA GLN A 448 -11.63 -87.22 0.16
C GLN A 448 -10.18 -87.74 -0.04
N GLY A 449 -9.88 -88.17 -1.28
CA GLY A 449 -8.56 -88.76 -1.69
C GLY A 449 -7.43 -87.68 -1.79
N SER A 450 -6.18 -88.12 -2.13
CA SER A 450 -5.00 -87.23 -1.97
C SER A 450 -4.93 -86.03 -2.87
N LYS A 451 -5.42 -86.10 -4.13
CA LYS A 451 -5.43 -84.93 -5.08
C LYS A 451 -6.48 -83.91 -4.76
N GLU A 452 -7.70 -84.32 -4.40
CA GLU A 452 -8.78 -83.43 -3.97
C GLU A 452 -8.41 -82.72 -2.69
N ARG A 453 -7.66 -83.36 -1.80
CA ARG A 453 -7.18 -82.72 -0.57
C ARG A 453 -6.18 -81.59 -0.86
N GLU A 454 -5.33 -81.77 -1.90
CA GLU A 454 -4.37 -80.76 -2.34
C GLU A 454 -5.11 -79.49 -2.90
N TYR A 455 -6.14 -79.69 -3.76
CA TYR A 455 -6.95 -78.57 -4.28
C TYR A 455 -7.72 -77.87 -3.18
N LEU A 456 -8.24 -78.58 -2.20
CA LEU A 456 -8.93 -78.00 -1.07
C LEU A 456 -7.99 -77.23 -0.13
N GLN A 457 -6.78 -77.68 0.08
CA GLN A 457 -5.76 -76.97 0.80
C GLN A 457 -5.38 -75.68 0.06
N LEU A 458 -5.31 -75.70 -1.26
CA LEU A 458 -5.04 -74.51 -2.07
C LEU A 458 -6.19 -73.48 -1.95
N ALA A 459 -7.45 -73.95 -1.99
CA ALA A 459 -8.62 -73.08 -1.83
C ALA A 459 -8.68 -72.46 -0.43
N ILE A 460 -8.39 -73.20 0.63
CA ILE A 460 -8.34 -72.68 2.00
C ILE A 460 -7.21 -71.64 2.14
N SER A 461 -6.04 -71.89 1.54
CA SER A 461 -4.94 -70.94 1.58
C SER A 461 -5.27 -69.61 0.88
N GLU A 462 -6.05 -69.64 -0.21
CA GLU A 462 -6.47 -68.45 -0.94
C GLU A 462 -7.56 -67.66 -0.18
N LEU A 463 -8.45 -68.35 0.54
CA LEU A 463 -9.40 -67.72 1.46
C LEU A 463 -8.71 -67.06 2.65
N ASP A 464 -7.70 -67.70 3.22
CA ASP A 464 -6.89 -67.09 4.29
C ASP A 464 -6.16 -65.87 3.78
N ARG A 465 -5.64 -65.90 2.57
CA ARG A 465 -5.03 -64.74 1.89
C ARG A 465 -6.02 -63.61 1.71
N ALA A 466 -7.23 -63.88 1.22
CA ALA A 466 -8.28 -62.84 1.08
C ALA A 466 -8.66 -62.24 2.45
N SER A 467 -8.77 -63.04 3.50
CA SER A 467 -9.02 -62.58 4.86
C SER A 467 -7.90 -61.65 5.39
N HIS A 468 -6.64 -61.98 5.07
CA HIS A 468 -5.51 -61.11 5.43
C HIS A 468 -5.55 -59.76 4.69
N ILE A 469 -5.85 -59.76 3.38
CA ILE A 469 -5.97 -58.54 2.60
C ILE A 469 -7.05 -57.58 3.21
N ILE A 470 -8.19 -58.15 3.59
CA ILE A 470 -9.29 -57.38 4.20
C ILE A 470 -8.87 -56.83 5.57
N ASN A 471 -8.19 -57.60 6.40
CA ASN A 471 -7.70 -57.17 7.70
C ASN A 471 -6.61 -56.07 7.55
N ASP A 472 -5.75 -56.16 6.55
CA ASP A 472 -4.76 -55.12 6.25
C ASP A 472 -5.46 -53.82 5.79
N PHE A 473 -6.48 -53.94 4.93
CA PHE A 473 -7.29 -52.79 4.50
C PHE A 473 -8.02 -52.10 5.67
N LEU A 474 -8.60 -52.89 6.58
CA LEU A 474 -9.21 -52.37 7.81
C LEU A 474 -8.19 -51.66 8.70
N THR A 475 -7.01 -52.26 8.89
CA THR A 475 -5.95 -51.65 9.71
C THR A 475 -5.46 -50.33 9.10
N PHE A 476 -5.42 -50.25 7.76
CA PHE A 476 -5.13 -48.98 7.07
C PHE A 476 -6.20 -47.95 7.29
N ALA A 477 -7.48 -48.31 7.12
CA ALA A 477 -8.62 -47.39 7.23
C ALA A 477 -8.81 -46.89 8.67
N LYS A 478 -8.70 -47.76 9.67
CA LYS A 478 -8.87 -47.42 11.08
C LYS A 478 -7.85 -48.21 11.93
N PRO A 479 -6.65 -47.67 12.17
CA PRO A 479 -5.71 -48.27 13.10
C PRO A 479 -6.33 -48.30 14.52
N ALA A 480 -6.94 -49.41 14.89
CA ALA A 480 -7.50 -49.54 16.25
C ALA A 480 -6.39 -49.50 17.30
N MET A 481 -6.43 -48.55 18.20
CA MET A 481 -5.44 -48.28 19.25
C MET A 481 -5.88 -48.81 20.61
N ASP A 482 -6.55 -49.95 20.64
CA ASP A 482 -6.97 -50.56 21.88
C ASP A 482 -5.74 -51.03 22.68
N LYS A 483 -5.68 -50.71 23.99
CA LYS A 483 -4.60 -51.08 24.93
C LYS A 483 -3.21 -50.58 24.53
N VAL A 484 -2.96 -49.31 24.78
CA VAL A 484 -1.62 -48.71 24.66
C VAL A 484 -0.83 -48.98 25.94
N GLU A 485 0.35 -49.59 25.80
CA GLU A 485 1.23 -49.96 26.92
C GLU A 485 2.67 -49.49 26.67
N CYS A 486 3.51 -49.49 27.70
CA CYS A 486 4.93 -49.17 27.59
C CYS A 486 5.67 -50.42 27.16
N LEU A 487 6.31 -50.40 25.98
CA LEU A 487 6.97 -51.54 25.40
C LEU A 487 8.48 -51.40 25.45
N ASP A 488 9.20 -52.47 25.86
CA ASP A 488 10.64 -52.58 25.65
C ASP A 488 10.91 -52.96 24.21
N VAL A 489 11.51 -52.03 23.44
CA VAL A 489 11.80 -52.24 22.00
C VAL A 489 12.72 -53.44 21.78
N GLY A 490 13.69 -53.65 22.65
CA GLY A 490 14.62 -54.77 22.53
C GLY A 490 13.92 -56.13 22.72
N GLU A 491 12.98 -56.24 23.65
CA GLU A 491 12.18 -57.47 23.81
C GLU A 491 11.27 -57.73 22.63
N GLU A 492 10.58 -56.70 22.15
CA GLU A 492 9.68 -56.79 21.00
C GLU A 492 10.43 -57.19 19.69
N LEU A 493 11.61 -56.62 19.47
CA LEU A 493 12.46 -56.99 18.31
C LEU A 493 12.93 -58.42 18.40
N ARG A 494 13.37 -58.92 19.55
CA ARG A 494 13.74 -60.32 19.74
C ARG A 494 12.57 -61.28 19.49
N HIS A 495 11.37 -60.90 19.96
CA HIS A 495 10.17 -61.70 19.72
C HIS A 495 9.82 -61.77 18.22
N VAL A 496 9.82 -60.63 17.53
CA VAL A 496 9.53 -60.55 16.08
C VAL A 496 10.57 -61.36 15.30
N ALA A 497 11.85 -61.22 15.62
CA ALA A 497 12.92 -61.99 14.96
C ALA A 497 12.77 -63.48 15.18
N GLY A 498 12.37 -63.89 16.40
CA GLY A 498 12.07 -65.29 16.68
C GLY A 498 10.95 -65.88 15.82
N ILE A 499 9.90 -65.09 15.56
CA ILE A 499 8.80 -65.48 14.64
C ILE A 499 9.28 -65.60 13.20
N LEU A 500 10.21 -64.76 12.73
CA LEU A 500 10.66 -64.69 11.35
C LEU A 500 11.91 -65.57 11.08
N LEU A 501 12.56 -66.10 12.11
CA LEU A 501 13.75 -66.93 12.00
C LEU A 501 13.54 -68.16 11.09
N PRO A 502 12.42 -68.92 11.19
CA PRO A 502 12.19 -70.06 10.28
C PRO A 502 12.08 -69.63 8.81
N LEU A 503 11.48 -68.47 8.55
CA LEU A 503 11.36 -67.93 7.20
C LEU A 503 12.73 -67.53 6.63
N ALA A 504 13.59 -66.90 7.42
CA ALA A 504 14.95 -66.56 7.03
C ALA A 504 15.80 -67.80 6.75
N GLN A 505 15.69 -68.84 7.62
CA GLN A 505 16.40 -70.10 7.46
C GLN A 505 16.00 -70.89 6.18
N LEU A 506 14.69 -70.86 5.84
CA LEU A 506 14.21 -71.49 4.59
C LEU A 506 14.78 -70.82 3.33
N GLN A 507 15.18 -69.55 3.43
CA GLN A 507 15.85 -68.82 2.35
C GLN A 507 17.38 -68.77 2.50
N GLY A 508 17.96 -69.61 3.37
CA GLY A 508 19.41 -69.61 3.58
C GLY A 508 20.00 -68.33 4.16
N SER A 509 19.18 -67.51 4.75
CA SER A 509 19.54 -66.15 5.20
C SER A 509 19.63 -66.05 6.73
N ARG A 510 20.27 -64.98 7.25
CA ARG A 510 20.50 -64.76 8.68
C ARG A 510 19.85 -63.45 9.14
N ILE A 511 19.45 -63.43 10.43
CA ILE A 511 18.96 -62.21 11.12
C ILE A 511 19.93 -61.92 12.27
N GLU A 512 20.48 -60.71 12.31
CA GLU A 512 21.31 -60.22 13.41
C GLU A 512 20.61 -59.03 14.12
N ILE A 513 20.65 -59.00 15.46
CA ILE A 513 19.98 -57.98 16.27
C ILE A 513 21.00 -57.31 17.19
N HIS A 514 21.08 -55.99 17.13
CA HIS A 514 21.93 -55.17 17.98
C HIS A 514 21.06 -54.07 18.62
N THR A 515 20.74 -54.19 19.91
CA THR A 515 19.87 -53.24 20.60
C THR A 515 20.54 -52.72 21.86
N GLU A 516 20.43 -51.42 22.08
CA GLU A 516 20.72 -50.83 23.39
C GLU A 516 19.66 -51.25 24.41
N THR A 517 20.02 -51.27 25.66
CA THR A 517 19.10 -51.57 26.77
C THR A 517 18.32 -50.33 27.19
N GLY A 518 17.07 -50.51 27.69
CA GLY A 518 16.28 -49.41 28.22
C GLY A 518 15.62 -48.52 27.16
N LEU A 519 15.30 -49.07 26.00
CA LEU A 519 14.56 -48.39 24.94
C LEU A 519 13.06 -48.64 25.08
N TYR A 520 12.31 -47.64 25.48
CA TYR A 520 10.86 -47.75 25.66
C TYR A 520 10.09 -46.86 24.71
N VAL A 521 8.97 -47.39 24.19
CA VAL A 521 7.98 -46.68 23.39
C VAL A 521 6.57 -46.96 23.90
N LYS A 522 5.64 -46.07 23.67
CA LYS A 522 4.27 -46.23 24.15
C LYS A 522 3.35 -46.54 22.97
N PHE A 523 2.88 -47.80 22.88
CA PHE A 523 2.02 -48.24 21.81
C PHE A 523 1.28 -49.55 22.09
N ASN A 524 0.46 -50.02 21.13
CA ASN A 524 -0.14 -51.38 21.17
C ASN A 524 0.86 -52.42 20.69
N SER A 525 1.23 -53.43 21.54
CA SER A 525 2.22 -54.46 21.24
C SER A 525 1.92 -55.20 19.93
N SER A 526 0.66 -55.60 19.70
CA SER A 526 0.28 -56.38 18.50
C SER A 526 0.49 -55.53 17.23
N LYS A 527 0.15 -54.24 17.24
CA LYS A 527 0.30 -53.33 16.12
C LYS A 527 1.77 -52.96 15.87
N PHE A 528 2.54 -52.79 16.93
CA PHE A 528 3.98 -52.61 16.84
C PHE A 528 4.69 -53.80 16.18
N LYS A 529 4.36 -55.02 16.67
CA LYS A 529 4.85 -56.25 16.03
C LYS A 529 4.44 -56.36 14.56
N GLN A 530 3.19 -56.05 14.21
CA GLN A 530 2.71 -56.08 12.84
C GLN A 530 3.54 -55.16 11.93
N ALA A 531 3.84 -53.92 12.35
CA ALA A 531 4.66 -53.00 11.59
C ALA A 531 6.09 -53.56 11.37
N LEU A 532 6.71 -54.05 12.45
CA LEU A 532 8.05 -54.62 12.40
C LEU A 532 8.11 -55.91 11.55
N ILE A 533 7.13 -56.79 11.70
CA ILE A 533 7.03 -58.04 10.88
C ILE A 533 6.98 -57.68 9.39
N ASN A 534 6.16 -56.68 9.00
CA ASN A 534 6.06 -56.26 7.61
C ASN A 534 7.41 -55.74 7.06
N ILE A 535 8.12 -54.92 7.84
CA ILE A 535 9.42 -54.36 7.43
C ILE A 535 10.47 -55.48 7.29
N ILE A 536 10.63 -56.31 8.36
CA ILE A 536 11.66 -57.36 8.40
C ILE A 536 11.37 -58.46 7.38
N LYS A 537 10.10 -58.85 7.22
CA LYS A 537 9.67 -59.83 6.20
C LYS A 537 9.99 -59.34 4.80
N ASN A 538 9.72 -58.06 4.49
CA ASN A 538 10.07 -57.48 3.20
C ASN A 538 11.58 -57.50 2.95
N GLY A 539 12.39 -57.24 3.98
CA GLY A 539 13.84 -57.38 3.92
C GLY A 539 14.27 -58.80 3.63
N ILE A 540 13.72 -59.80 4.37
CA ILE A 540 14.03 -61.22 4.15
C ILE A 540 13.65 -61.64 2.70
N GLU A 541 12.46 -61.28 2.25
CA GLU A 541 11.98 -61.63 0.90
C GLU A 541 12.75 -60.95 -0.24
N ALA A 542 13.51 -59.89 0.03
CA ALA A 542 14.37 -59.21 -0.94
C ALA A 542 15.79 -59.81 -1.01
N LEU A 543 16.14 -60.73 -0.09
CA LEU A 543 17.46 -61.37 -0.04
C LEU A 543 17.61 -62.40 -1.16
N GLN A 544 18.84 -62.56 -1.57
CA GLN A 544 19.34 -63.71 -2.36
C GLN A 544 20.04 -64.69 -1.43
N ASP A 545 20.47 -65.84 -1.93
CA ASP A 545 21.16 -66.89 -1.16
C ASP A 545 22.27 -66.32 -0.25
N ASN A 546 22.30 -66.74 1.02
CA ASN A 546 23.23 -66.29 2.06
C ASN A 546 23.12 -64.83 2.43
N GLY A 547 21.94 -64.19 2.27
CA GLY A 547 21.68 -62.79 2.65
C GLY A 547 21.61 -62.56 4.16
N LEU A 548 21.72 -61.28 4.55
CA LEU A 548 21.70 -60.84 5.95
C LEU A 548 20.67 -59.72 6.15
N VAL A 549 19.86 -59.84 7.21
CA VAL A 549 19.05 -58.72 7.74
C VAL A 549 19.64 -58.33 9.07
N THR A 550 20.11 -57.10 9.18
CA THR A 550 20.62 -56.50 10.42
C THR A 550 19.59 -55.56 11.00
N ILE A 551 19.19 -55.77 12.26
CA ILE A 551 18.24 -54.94 13.00
C ILE A 551 19.00 -54.23 14.09
N THR A 552 18.97 -52.91 14.10
CA THR A 552 19.60 -52.09 15.15
C THR A 552 18.56 -51.22 15.81
N ALA A 553 18.68 -51.02 17.14
CA ALA A 553 17.86 -50.07 17.86
C ALA A 553 18.72 -49.27 18.85
N GLN A 554 18.61 -47.96 18.79
CA GLN A 554 19.41 -47.05 19.60
C GLN A 554 18.62 -45.83 20.03
N LYS A 555 19.05 -45.17 21.09
CA LYS A 555 18.45 -43.90 21.56
C LYS A 555 19.12 -42.71 20.86
N SER A 556 18.30 -41.79 20.33
CA SER A 556 18.78 -40.54 19.74
C SER A 556 17.96 -39.36 20.29
N GLY A 557 18.47 -38.75 21.34
CA GLY A 557 17.77 -37.65 22.02
C GLY A 557 16.43 -38.07 22.60
N ALA A 558 15.35 -37.46 22.13
CA ALA A 558 13.97 -37.74 22.54
C ALA A 558 13.32 -38.91 21.76
N TYR A 559 14.07 -39.63 20.94
CA TYR A 559 13.56 -40.64 20.05
C TYR A 559 14.31 -41.99 20.21
N VAL A 560 13.60 -43.07 19.89
CA VAL A 560 14.18 -44.40 19.61
C VAL A 560 14.24 -44.54 18.09
N ILE A 561 15.40 -44.88 17.56
CA ILE A 561 15.61 -45.15 16.15
C ILE A 561 15.80 -46.68 15.98
N ILE A 562 14.93 -47.29 15.19
CA ILE A 562 15.03 -48.71 14.79
C ILE A 562 15.43 -48.72 13.31
N SER A 563 16.54 -49.35 12.98
CA SER A 563 16.97 -49.54 11.60
C SER A 563 16.95 -50.99 11.24
N VAL A 564 16.29 -51.35 10.14
CA VAL A 564 16.25 -52.67 9.54
C VAL A 564 16.94 -52.59 8.19
N ARG A 565 18.12 -53.21 8.08
CA ARG A 565 18.94 -53.20 6.88
C ARG A 565 19.06 -54.59 6.30
N ASP A 566 18.75 -54.75 5.02
CA ASP A 566 18.96 -55.98 4.25
C ASP A 566 20.10 -55.84 3.23
N THR A 567 20.65 -56.96 2.81
CA THR A 567 21.67 -57.07 1.74
C THR A 567 21.05 -57.56 0.41
N GLY A 568 19.76 -57.27 0.20
CA GLY A 568 18.98 -57.75 -0.92
C GLY A 568 19.16 -56.94 -2.22
N GLU A 569 18.21 -57.12 -3.14
CA GLU A 569 18.25 -56.52 -4.48
C GLU A 569 18.25 -55.00 -4.49
N GLY A 570 17.80 -54.37 -3.43
CA GLY A 570 17.63 -52.93 -3.35
C GLY A 570 16.63 -52.36 -4.36
N MET A 571 16.42 -51.03 -4.28
CA MET A 571 15.42 -50.32 -5.06
C MET A 571 16.03 -49.12 -5.78
N THR A 572 15.41 -48.72 -6.89
CA THR A 572 15.68 -47.49 -7.62
C THR A 572 14.99 -46.30 -6.93
N ALA A 573 15.39 -45.05 -7.23
CA ALA A 573 14.77 -43.86 -6.69
C ALA A 573 13.27 -43.76 -7.05
N SER A 574 12.86 -44.24 -8.23
CA SER A 574 11.46 -44.26 -8.64
C SER A 574 10.63 -45.29 -7.88
N GLU A 575 11.21 -46.41 -7.48
CA GLU A 575 10.56 -47.42 -6.65
C GLU A 575 10.41 -46.94 -5.20
N ILE A 576 11.43 -46.28 -4.66
CA ILE A 576 11.38 -45.70 -3.31
C ILE A 576 10.28 -44.62 -3.22
N ALA A 577 10.14 -43.75 -4.24
CA ALA A 577 9.14 -42.69 -4.26
C ALA A 577 7.69 -43.22 -4.23
N ARG A 578 7.47 -44.47 -4.64
CA ARG A 578 6.16 -45.12 -4.68
C ARG A 578 5.88 -46.06 -3.50
N LEU A 579 6.84 -46.20 -2.57
CA LEU A 579 6.62 -47.01 -1.37
C LEU A 579 5.45 -46.45 -0.53
N GLY A 580 4.53 -47.33 -0.19
CA GLY A 580 3.32 -46.97 0.56
C GLY A 580 2.13 -46.60 -0.32
N GLU A 581 2.25 -46.52 -1.64
CA GLU A 581 1.10 -46.45 -2.53
C GLU A 581 0.26 -47.74 -2.44
N PRO A 582 -1.09 -47.63 -2.40
CA PRO A 582 -1.95 -48.82 -2.37
C PRO A 582 -1.72 -49.74 -3.56
N TYR A 583 -1.65 -51.05 -3.30
CA TYR A 583 -1.46 -52.09 -4.32
C TYR A 583 -0.14 -52.03 -5.11
N TYR A 584 0.79 -51.18 -4.74
CA TYR A 584 2.11 -51.15 -5.35
C TYR A 584 3.01 -52.26 -4.79
N SER A 585 3.39 -53.19 -5.62
CA SER A 585 4.30 -54.27 -5.28
C SER A 585 5.04 -54.76 -6.53
N ASN A 586 6.35 -54.89 -6.45
CA ASN A 586 7.17 -55.50 -7.52
C ASN A 586 7.20 -57.06 -7.42
N LYS A 587 6.51 -57.64 -6.43
CA LYS A 587 6.49 -59.09 -6.17
C LYS A 587 5.24 -59.74 -6.77
N THR A 588 5.40 -60.88 -7.44
CA THR A 588 4.31 -61.66 -8.06
C THR A 588 3.24 -62.15 -7.09
N LYS A 589 3.54 -62.28 -5.78
CA LYS A 589 2.62 -62.73 -4.72
C LYS A 589 2.35 -61.64 -3.66
N GLY A 590 2.84 -60.43 -3.83
CA GLY A 590 2.66 -59.34 -2.87
C GLY A 590 1.29 -58.66 -3.00
N THR A 591 0.60 -58.36 -1.89
CA THR A 591 -0.67 -57.64 -1.86
C THR A 591 -0.50 -56.14 -2.10
N GLY A 592 0.71 -55.60 -1.91
CA GLY A 592 1.00 -54.16 -1.98
C GLY A 592 0.40 -53.34 -0.84
N LEU A 593 -0.24 -53.96 0.16
CA LEU A 593 -0.88 -53.28 1.28
C LEU A 593 0.00 -53.20 2.56
N GLY A 594 0.95 -54.14 2.71
CA GLY A 594 1.75 -54.28 3.94
C GLY A 594 2.53 -53.01 4.33
N LEU A 595 3.23 -52.37 3.38
CA LEU A 595 3.95 -51.13 3.66
C LEU A 595 3.00 -49.95 3.89
N MET A 596 1.89 -49.87 3.16
CA MET A 596 0.85 -48.86 3.39
C MET A 596 0.32 -48.94 4.85
N VAL A 597 0.02 -50.15 5.33
CA VAL A 597 -0.36 -50.39 6.73
C VAL A 597 0.78 -50.01 7.69
N THR A 598 2.01 -50.33 7.34
CA THR A 598 3.18 -49.99 8.16
C THR A 598 3.34 -48.46 8.31
N PHE A 599 3.25 -47.70 7.23
CA PHE A 599 3.28 -46.22 7.29
C PHE A 599 2.20 -45.69 8.22
N ARG A 600 0.96 -46.18 8.11
CA ARG A 600 -0.15 -45.75 8.98
C ARG A 600 0.05 -46.11 10.45
N LEU A 601 0.57 -47.31 10.74
CA LEU A 601 0.87 -47.71 12.12
C LEU A 601 1.98 -46.85 12.75
N ILE A 602 3.03 -46.54 12.00
CA ILE A 602 4.14 -45.68 12.45
C ILE A 602 3.63 -44.22 12.67
N GLU A 603 2.82 -43.68 11.75
CA GLU A 603 2.20 -42.37 11.89
C GLU A 603 1.31 -42.30 13.13
N ALA A 604 0.51 -43.31 13.39
CA ALA A 604 -0.33 -43.44 14.57
C ALA A 604 0.47 -43.48 15.89
N MET A 605 1.72 -43.99 15.84
CA MET A 605 2.70 -43.91 16.94
C MET A 605 3.38 -42.53 17.07
N LYS A 606 2.98 -41.53 16.28
CA LYS A 606 3.66 -40.23 16.16
C LYS A 606 5.13 -40.35 15.74
N GLY A 607 5.44 -41.41 14.98
CA GLY A 607 6.75 -41.70 14.42
C GLY A 607 6.87 -41.35 12.95
N THR A 608 8.07 -41.56 12.41
CA THR A 608 8.36 -41.46 10.98
C THR A 608 9.12 -42.69 10.51
N ILE A 609 8.95 -43.06 9.25
CA ILE A 609 9.74 -44.13 8.59
C ILE A 609 10.34 -43.57 7.31
N GLU A 610 11.61 -43.86 7.13
CA GLU A 610 12.38 -43.47 5.93
C GLU A 610 13.06 -44.70 5.33
N PHE A 611 13.15 -44.74 4.00
CA PHE A 611 13.83 -45.81 3.26
C PHE A 611 15.02 -45.27 2.50
N GLN A 612 16.16 -45.92 2.67
CA GLN A 612 17.35 -45.67 1.87
C GLN A 612 17.71 -46.96 1.16
N SER A 613 17.81 -46.94 -0.16
CA SER A 613 18.09 -48.13 -0.96
C SER A 613 18.92 -47.78 -2.18
N THR A 614 19.71 -48.73 -2.62
CA THR A 614 20.47 -48.69 -3.87
C THR A 614 20.34 -50.03 -4.54
N LYS A 615 19.98 -50.06 -5.82
CA LYS A 615 19.82 -51.32 -6.60
C LYS A 615 21.10 -52.12 -6.52
N GLY A 616 21.00 -53.40 -6.13
CA GLY A 616 22.11 -54.34 -5.95
C GLY A 616 22.89 -54.22 -4.62
N LYS A 617 22.52 -53.30 -3.70
CA LYS A 617 23.22 -53.09 -2.41
C LYS A 617 22.34 -53.28 -1.18
N GLY A 618 21.02 -53.54 -1.38
CA GLY A 618 20.06 -53.73 -0.31
C GLY A 618 19.30 -52.44 0.08
N THR A 619 18.50 -52.56 1.14
CA THR A 619 17.64 -51.50 1.65
C THR A 619 17.82 -51.31 3.15
N GLU A 620 17.77 -50.07 3.62
CA GLU A 620 17.66 -49.70 5.02
C GLU A 620 16.33 -49.00 5.25
N ALA A 621 15.47 -49.58 6.12
CA ALA A 621 14.27 -48.94 6.63
C ALA A 621 14.56 -48.40 8.02
N ARG A 622 14.44 -47.07 8.21
CA ARG A 622 14.72 -46.38 9.46
C ARG A 622 13.43 -45.85 10.07
N VAL A 623 13.02 -46.41 11.21
CA VAL A 623 11.83 -46.01 11.96
C VAL A 623 12.26 -45.17 13.15
N LYS A 624 11.69 -43.99 13.30
CA LYS A 624 11.93 -43.04 14.39
C LYS A 624 10.66 -42.90 15.22
N LEU A 625 10.72 -43.25 16.52
CA LEU A 625 9.58 -43.22 17.44
C LEU A 625 9.88 -42.35 18.67
N PRO A 626 8.89 -41.68 19.25
CA PRO A 626 9.07 -40.94 20.51
C PRO A 626 9.48 -41.89 21.64
N ALA A 627 10.61 -41.63 22.29
CA ALA A 627 11.05 -42.37 23.48
C ALA A 627 10.20 -41.98 24.68
N VAL A 628 9.86 -43.00 25.50
CA VAL A 628 9.20 -42.78 26.79
C VAL A 628 10.07 -43.32 27.92
N LYS A 629 9.80 -42.86 29.15
CA LYS A 629 10.38 -43.47 30.33
C LYS A 629 9.49 -44.64 30.74
N PRO A 630 10.07 -45.78 31.29
CA PRO A 630 9.31 -46.94 31.74
C PRO A 630 8.31 -46.58 32.82
#